data_13d55ef8d5b60f6fc585c776829e5bd5
#
_entry.id   13d55ef8d5b60f6fc585c776829e5bd5
#
_cell.length_a   1.000
_cell.length_b   1.000
_cell.length_c   1.000
_cell.angle_alpha   90.00
_cell.angle_beta   90.00
_cell.angle_gamma   90.00
#
_symmetry.space_group_name_H-M   'P 1'
#
loop_
_entity.id
_entity.type
_entity.pdbx_description
1 polymer ?
#
loop_
_entity_poly.entity_id
_entity_poly.type
_entity_poly.pdbx_seq_one_letter_code
_entity_poly.pdbx_strand_id
1 'polypeptide(L)'
;MILRKHHKILVQGITGKQGTFWTGEMQTYGANVVCGVNPRKAGTTHLGVPVHASARDAAGQFDVALMFVPPMMARDATIDVCEAGARLVICLAEHIPAHDVMMMHAAAKANGARIVGPNTSGLVTPGETFAGIMPAFNPKVFQPGQVGVISRSGSLGTLVSLMLTQEGMGQSAFYGVGGDPMIGTTTREALEFLDADERTEAIVLCGEIGGNAEEEAADYARTMKKPVVAFIAGRSSPPGKKMGHAGAIVSGGKGDYASKRRALEKAGVRVADVPSQIPVIIGEEMRAAA
;
A
#
# COMPACT_ATOMS: atom_id res chain seq x y z
N MET A 1 4.41 7.37 5.70
CA MET A 1 3.28 7.99 6.46
C MET A 1 2.15 6.98 6.54
N ILE A 2 1.64 6.69 7.72
CA ILE A 2 0.46 5.85 7.92
C ILE A 2 -0.80 6.70 7.76
N LEU A 3 -1.81 6.17 7.09
CA LEU A 3 -3.10 6.84 6.92
C LEU A 3 -3.85 6.89 8.26
N ARG A 4 -4.39 8.06 8.62
CA ARG A 4 -5.13 8.28 9.86
C ARG A 4 -6.47 8.96 9.58
N LYS A 5 -7.44 8.82 10.47
CA LYS A 5 -8.79 9.36 10.35
C LYS A 5 -8.83 10.88 10.10
N HIS A 6 -7.86 11.63 10.63
CA HIS A 6 -7.81 13.09 10.46
C HIS A 6 -7.32 13.54 9.08
N HIS A 7 -6.67 12.66 8.29
CA HIS A 7 -6.22 13.03 6.95
C HIS A 7 -7.40 13.28 6.04
N LYS A 8 -7.36 14.42 5.37
CA LYS A 8 -8.37 14.83 4.38
C LYS A 8 -8.04 14.22 3.03
N ILE A 9 -9.01 13.55 2.41
CA ILE A 9 -8.80 12.79 1.17
C ILE A 9 -9.50 13.50 0.01
N LEU A 10 -8.74 13.77 -1.06
CA LEU A 10 -9.25 14.11 -2.38
C LEU A 10 -9.29 12.84 -3.24
N VAL A 11 -10.37 12.65 -4.02
CA VAL A 11 -10.52 11.49 -4.91
C VAL A 11 -10.53 11.95 -6.38
N GLN A 12 -9.46 11.62 -7.11
CA GLN A 12 -9.38 11.77 -8.56
C GLN A 12 -10.25 10.71 -9.24
N GLY A 13 -11.13 11.13 -10.17
CA GLY A 13 -12.04 10.23 -10.85
C GLY A 13 -13.25 9.78 -10.01
N ILE A 14 -13.62 10.56 -8.99
CA ILE A 14 -14.68 10.25 -8.00
C ILE A 14 -16.02 9.85 -8.63
N THR A 15 -16.40 10.42 -9.78
CA THR A 15 -17.69 10.16 -10.45
C THR A 15 -17.65 8.94 -11.37
N GLY A 16 -16.53 8.27 -11.52
CA GLY A 16 -16.40 6.99 -12.23
C GLY A 16 -17.03 5.85 -11.43
N LYS A 17 -17.37 4.73 -12.09
CA LYS A 17 -17.99 3.57 -11.42
C LYS A 17 -17.21 3.10 -10.19
N GLN A 18 -15.91 2.87 -10.32
CA GLN A 18 -15.04 2.45 -9.22
C GLN A 18 -14.85 3.56 -8.18
N GLY A 19 -14.60 4.81 -8.65
CA GLY A 19 -14.44 5.97 -7.77
C GLY A 19 -15.69 6.20 -6.91
N THR A 20 -16.89 6.11 -7.49
CA THR A 20 -18.15 6.24 -6.74
C THR A 20 -18.32 5.14 -5.71
N PHE A 21 -18.14 3.87 -6.10
CA PHE A 21 -18.33 2.73 -5.21
C PHE A 21 -17.38 2.79 -4.02
N TRP A 22 -16.06 2.85 -4.29
CA TRP A 22 -15.08 2.82 -3.22
C TRP A 22 -15.08 4.07 -2.35
N THR A 23 -15.39 5.24 -2.91
CA THR A 23 -15.55 6.46 -2.10
C THR A 23 -16.72 6.34 -1.13
N GLY A 24 -17.85 5.78 -1.57
CA GLY A 24 -18.99 5.52 -0.69
C GLY A 24 -18.63 4.56 0.48
N GLU A 25 -17.93 3.46 0.18
CA GLU A 25 -17.44 2.54 1.21
C GLU A 25 -16.44 3.20 2.17
N MET A 26 -15.52 4.01 1.65
CA MET A 26 -14.57 4.78 2.45
C MET A 26 -15.26 5.74 3.41
N GLN A 27 -16.25 6.51 2.93
CA GLN A 27 -17.02 7.44 3.76
C GLN A 27 -17.82 6.71 4.84
N THR A 28 -18.48 5.60 4.46
CA THR A 28 -19.24 4.76 5.41
C THR A 28 -18.33 4.20 6.50
N TYR A 29 -17.09 3.85 6.17
CA TYR A 29 -16.11 3.34 7.12
C TYR A 29 -15.50 4.44 8.01
N GLY A 30 -15.65 5.71 7.66
CA GLY A 30 -15.17 6.84 8.45
C GLY A 30 -14.00 7.62 7.83
N ALA A 31 -13.66 7.37 6.56
CA ALA A 31 -12.65 8.15 5.87
C ALA A 31 -13.13 9.59 5.60
N ASN A 32 -12.26 10.54 5.84
CA ASN A 32 -12.54 11.97 5.69
C ASN A 32 -12.33 12.41 4.22
N VAL A 33 -13.25 12.00 3.33
CA VAL A 33 -13.26 12.46 1.94
C VAL A 33 -13.85 13.85 1.88
N VAL A 34 -13.06 14.83 1.42
CA VAL A 34 -13.44 16.25 1.44
C VAL A 34 -13.83 16.79 0.07
N CYS A 35 -13.31 16.22 -1.01
CA CYS A 35 -13.63 16.65 -2.38
C CYS A 35 -13.24 15.58 -3.40
N GLY A 36 -13.69 15.76 -4.62
CA GLY A 36 -13.31 14.94 -5.76
C GLY A 36 -12.92 15.77 -6.97
N VAL A 37 -12.27 15.15 -7.93
CA VAL A 37 -11.90 15.76 -9.21
C VAL A 37 -12.50 14.98 -10.36
N ASN A 38 -13.20 15.68 -11.22
CA ASN A 38 -13.57 15.27 -12.57
C ASN A 38 -13.85 16.52 -13.42
N PRO A 39 -12.99 16.84 -14.41
CA PRO A 39 -13.16 18.07 -15.22
C PRO A 39 -14.53 18.17 -15.90
N ARG A 40 -15.11 17.03 -16.32
CA ARG A 40 -16.44 17.00 -17.00
C ARG A 40 -17.63 17.18 -16.06
N LYS A 41 -17.42 17.10 -14.75
CA LYS A 41 -18.45 17.20 -13.71
C LYS A 41 -18.14 18.29 -12.68
N ALA A 42 -17.20 19.19 -13.01
CA ALA A 42 -16.84 20.31 -12.15
C ALA A 42 -18.06 21.18 -11.80
N GLY A 43 -18.08 21.68 -10.56
CA GLY A 43 -19.18 22.47 -10.02
C GLY A 43 -20.39 21.66 -9.54
N THR A 44 -20.36 20.32 -9.65
CA THR A 44 -21.41 19.46 -9.09
C THR A 44 -21.03 18.96 -7.69
N THR A 45 -21.99 18.35 -7.01
CA THR A 45 -21.76 17.59 -5.77
C THR A 45 -21.92 16.09 -6.06
N HIS A 46 -21.01 15.26 -5.55
CA HIS A 46 -21.06 13.81 -5.68
C HIS A 46 -20.73 13.15 -4.34
N LEU A 47 -21.56 12.22 -3.88
CA LEU A 47 -21.44 11.59 -2.56
C LEU A 47 -21.28 12.61 -1.40
N GLY A 48 -22.01 13.73 -1.50
CA GLY A 48 -22.00 14.79 -0.49
C GLY A 48 -20.78 15.71 -0.51
N VAL A 49 -19.83 15.53 -1.45
CA VAL A 49 -18.63 16.39 -1.53
C VAL A 49 -18.56 17.14 -2.86
N PRO A 50 -17.92 18.33 -2.91
CA PRO A 50 -17.76 19.10 -4.14
C PRO A 50 -16.86 18.39 -5.14
N VAL A 51 -17.17 18.52 -6.42
CA VAL A 51 -16.36 18.02 -7.54
C VAL A 51 -15.71 19.21 -8.25
N HIS A 52 -14.38 19.22 -8.30
CA HIS A 52 -13.57 20.27 -8.93
C HIS A 52 -13.11 19.86 -10.34
N ALA A 53 -12.68 20.83 -11.14
CA ALA A 53 -12.09 20.56 -12.44
C ALA A 53 -10.66 20.02 -12.34
N SER A 54 -9.91 20.50 -11.34
CA SER A 54 -8.53 20.09 -11.04
C SER A 54 -8.30 20.03 -9.54
N ALA A 55 -7.21 19.41 -9.11
CA ALA A 55 -6.83 19.40 -7.70
C ALA A 55 -6.37 20.78 -7.22
N ARG A 56 -5.88 21.64 -8.12
CA ARG A 56 -5.50 23.02 -7.80
C ARG A 56 -6.68 23.84 -7.29
N ASP A 57 -7.91 23.57 -7.77
CA ASP A 57 -9.14 24.24 -7.29
C ASP A 57 -9.45 23.88 -5.80
N ALA A 58 -8.87 22.80 -5.30
CA ALA A 58 -9.00 22.32 -3.92
C ALA A 58 -7.69 22.47 -3.12
N ALA A 59 -6.73 23.27 -3.58
CA ALA A 59 -5.44 23.44 -2.92
C ALA A 59 -5.59 23.83 -1.44
N GLY A 60 -4.83 23.18 -0.56
CA GLY A 60 -4.88 23.38 0.89
C GLY A 60 -6.08 22.75 1.62
N GLN A 61 -6.99 22.10 0.91
CA GLN A 61 -8.17 21.46 1.51
C GLN A 61 -7.94 19.97 1.82
N PHE A 62 -6.88 19.34 1.31
CA PHE A 62 -6.61 17.92 1.44
C PHE A 62 -5.14 17.62 1.73
N ASP A 63 -4.88 16.43 2.28
CA ASP A 63 -3.55 15.90 2.60
C ASP A 63 -3.19 14.72 1.70
N VAL A 64 -4.20 13.92 1.34
CA VAL A 64 -4.06 12.65 0.61
C VAL A 64 -4.87 12.71 -0.67
N ALA A 65 -4.29 12.23 -1.76
CA ALA A 65 -4.98 12.04 -3.03
C ALA A 65 -5.09 10.55 -3.36
N LEU A 66 -6.32 10.06 -3.61
CA LEU A 66 -6.58 8.71 -4.09
C LEU A 66 -7.01 8.77 -5.57
N MET A 67 -6.37 7.95 -6.42
CA MET A 67 -6.47 8.09 -7.85
C MET A 67 -7.23 6.92 -8.50
N PHE A 68 -8.48 7.17 -8.93
CA PHE A 68 -9.28 6.29 -9.80
C PHE A 68 -9.25 6.78 -11.24
N VAL A 69 -8.06 6.91 -11.81
CA VAL A 69 -7.85 7.35 -13.19
C VAL A 69 -7.21 6.26 -14.03
N PRO A 70 -7.49 6.20 -15.36
CA PRO A 70 -6.80 5.26 -16.25
C PRO A 70 -5.28 5.47 -16.27
N PRO A 71 -4.49 4.43 -16.60
CA PRO A 71 -3.01 4.50 -16.61
C PRO A 71 -2.45 5.68 -17.41
N MET A 72 -3.04 5.95 -18.57
CA MET A 72 -2.60 7.04 -19.47
C MET A 72 -2.89 8.45 -18.91
N MET A 73 -3.69 8.58 -17.87
CA MET A 73 -3.99 9.85 -17.20
C MET A 73 -3.27 9.98 -15.85
N ALA A 74 -2.64 8.91 -15.38
CA ALA A 74 -2.08 8.84 -14.03
C ALA A 74 -0.95 9.86 -13.81
N ARG A 75 -0.10 10.08 -14.83
CA ARG A 75 0.98 11.07 -14.77
C ARG A 75 0.45 12.47 -14.50
N ASP A 76 -0.44 12.95 -15.36
CA ASP A 76 -0.95 14.32 -15.29
C ASP A 76 -1.78 14.54 -14.02
N ALA A 77 -2.58 13.53 -13.62
CA ALA A 77 -3.32 13.55 -12.38
C ALA A 77 -2.42 13.56 -11.13
N THR A 78 -1.28 12.85 -11.16
CA THR A 78 -0.28 12.87 -10.08
C THR A 78 0.38 14.24 -9.97
N ILE A 79 0.77 14.82 -11.10
CA ILE A 79 1.39 16.15 -11.14
C ILE A 79 0.41 17.18 -10.55
N ASP A 80 -0.85 17.17 -11.00
CA ASP A 80 -1.91 18.08 -10.52
C ASP A 80 -2.09 18.02 -9.00
N VAL A 81 -2.18 16.82 -8.40
CA VAL A 81 -2.35 16.69 -6.95
C VAL A 81 -1.08 17.05 -6.16
N CYS A 82 0.11 16.75 -6.69
CA CYS A 82 1.37 17.14 -6.05
C CYS A 82 1.54 18.67 -6.01
N GLU A 83 1.28 19.34 -7.13
CA GLU A 83 1.34 20.80 -7.23
C GLU A 83 0.25 21.50 -6.38
N ALA A 84 -0.88 20.83 -6.16
CA ALA A 84 -1.94 21.30 -5.26
C ALA A 84 -1.66 21.06 -3.77
N GLY A 85 -0.54 20.42 -3.41
CA GLY A 85 -0.08 20.26 -2.04
C GLY A 85 -0.41 18.90 -1.39
N ALA A 86 -0.70 17.87 -2.18
CA ALA A 86 -0.81 16.50 -1.65
C ALA A 86 0.48 16.10 -0.93
N ARG A 87 0.36 15.52 0.25
CA ARG A 87 1.47 14.93 1.01
C ARG A 87 1.63 13.44 0.69
N LEU A 88 0.53 12.79 0.32
CA LEU A 88 0.47 11.39 -0.06
C LEU A 88 -0.42 11.21 -1.28
N VAL A 89 0.08 10.50 -2.28
CA VAL A 89 -0.68 10.10 -3.49
C VAL A 89 -0.79 8.58 -3.50
N ILE A 90 -2.01 8.05 -3.57
CA ILE A 90 -2.27 6.61 -3.66
C ILE A 90 -2.69 6.31 -5.11
N CYS A 91 -1.80 5.67 -5.88
CA CYS A 91 -1.99 5.39 -7.29
C CYS A 91 -2.39 3.93 -7.50
N LEU A 92 -3.69 3.69 -7.76
CA LEU A 92 -4.24 2.35 -7.93
C LEU A 92 -3.95 1.76 -9.32
N ALA A 93 -3.75 2.61 -10.33
CA ALA A 93 -3.57 2.18 -11.70
C ALA A 93 -2.32 1.30 -11.87
N GLU A 94 -2.46 0.24 -12.68
CA GLU A 94 -1.37 -0.60 -13.17
C GLU A 94 -1.08 -0.29 -14.65
N HIS A 95 0.03 -0.78 -15.19
CA HIS A 95 0.42 -0.60 -16.59
C HIS A 95 0.66 0.87 -16.99
N ILE A 96 1.06 1.72 -16.06
CA ILE A 96 1.52 3.07 -16.38
C ILE A 96 2.87 2.96 -17.10
N PRO A 97 3.07 3.68 -18.23
CA PRO A 97 4.36 3.69 -18.91
C PRO A 97 5.51 4.11 -17.98
N ALA A 98 6.64 3.42 -18.03
CA ALA A 98 7.77 3.68 -17.12
C ALA A 98 8.22 5.15 -17.11
N HIS A 99 8.27 5.79 -18.29
CA HIS A 99 8.61 7.21 -18.41
C HIS A 99 7.61 8.10 -17.63
N ASP A 100 6.32 7.80 -17.69
CA ASP A 100 5.30 8.54 -16.94
C ASP A 100 5.46 8.34 -15.43
N VAL A 101 5.78 7.12 -14.98
CA VAL A 101 6.09 6.84 -13.56
C VAL A 101 7.30 7.65 -13.10
N MET A 102 8.35 7.78 -13.91
CA MET A 102 9.51 8.63 -13.59
C MET A 102 9.12 10.10 -13.44
N MET A 103 8.24 10.61 -14.28
CA MET A 103 7.72 11.98 -14.17
C MET A 103 6.85 12.16 -12.91
N MET A 104 6.02 11.16 -12.57
CA MET A 104 5.24 11.16 -11.32
C MET A 104 6.17 11.26 -10.09
N HIS A 105 7.24 10.45 -10.06
CA HIS A 105 8.22 10.50 -8.97
C HIS A 105 8.94 11.85 -8.89
N ALA A 106 9.31 12.42 -10.04
CA ALA A 106 9.95 13.75 -10.10
C ALA A 106 9.02 14.84 -9.54
N ALA A 107 7.73 14.82 -9.92
CA ALA A 107 6.74 15.77 -9.40
C ALA A 107 6.51 15.61 -7.90
N ALA A 108 6.37 14.36 -7.42
CA ALA A 108 6.21 14.09 -6.00
C ALA A 108 7.42 14.60 -5.20
N LYS A 109 8.64 14.30 -5.66
CA LYS A 109 9.88 14.77 -5.01
C LYS A 109 9.97 16.30 -4.97
N ALA A 110 9.65 16.96 -6.08
CA ALA A 110 9.72 18.42 -6.19
C ALA A 110 8.74 19.12 -5.23
N ASN A 111 7.61 18.49 -4.92
CA ASN A 111 6.54 19.04 -4.07
C ASN A 111 6.53 18.44 -2.65
N GLY A 112 7.51 17.64 -2.26
CA GLY A 112 7.56 17.01 -0.94
C GLY A 112 6.45 15.97 -0.69
N ALA A 113 5.83 15.45 -1.77
CA ALA A 113 4.82 14.41 -1.71
C ALA A 113 5.46 13.01 -1.74
N ARG A 114 4.70 12.02 -1.31
CA ARG A 114 5.05 10.60 -1.39
C ARG A 114 4.01 9.84 -2.22
N ILE A 115 4.45 8.89 -3.02
CA ILE A 115 3.55 8.03 -3.80
C ILE A 115 3.50 6.63 -3.17
N VAL A 116 2.31 6.05 -3.04
CA VAL A 116 2.06 4.63 -2.77
C VAL A 116 1.51 3.99 -4.04
N GLY A 117 2.09 2.89 -4.46
CA GLY A 117 1.89 2.35 -5.82
C GLY A 117 2.91 2.92 -6.82
N PRO A 118 2.70 2.81 -8.13
CA PRO A 118 1.50 2.30 -8.83
C PRO A 118 1.14 0.84 -8.52
N ASN A 119 -0.05 0.43 -9.02
CA ASN A 119 -0.56 -0.92 -8.87
C ASN A 119 -0.68 -1.33 -7.38
N THR A 120 -1.25 -0.43 -6.57
CA THR A 120 -1.51 -0.69 -5.15
C THR A 120 -3.00 -0.95 -4.90
N SER A 121 -3.31 -1.70 -3.87
CA SER A 121 -4.67 -1.81 -3.33
C SER A 121 -5.01 -0.69 -2.35
N GLY A 122 -4.02 0.10 -1.92
CA GLY A 122 -4.18 1.20 -0.99
C GLY A 122 -3.72 0.91 0.42
N LEU A 123 -4.23 1.69 1.35
CA LEU A 123 -3.87 1.72 2.76
C LEU A 123 -5.11 1.51 3.64
N VAL A 124 -4.98 0.75 4.72
CA VAL A 124 -6.04 0.57 5.74
C VAL A 124 -5.46 0.81 7.12
N THR A 125 -6.17 1.56 7.93
CA THR A 125 -5.97 1.61 9.37
C THR A 125 -7.26 1.12 10.04
N PRO A 126 -7.31 -0.17 10.43
CA PRO A 126 -8.53 -0.77 10.92
C PRO A 126 -9.14 -0.01 12.10
N GLY A 127 -10.46 0.17 12.04
CA GLY A 127 -11.22 0.95 13.03
C GLY A 127 -11.12 2.47 12.88
N GLU A 128 -10.30 2.98 11.93
CA GLU A 128 -10.18 4.42 11.70
C GLU A 128 -10.57 4.85 10.28
N THR A 129 -9.90 4.32 9.27
CA THR A 129 -10.00 4.81 7.89
C THR A 129 -9.36 3.84 6.91
N PHE A 130 -9.72 3.95 5.64
CA PHE A 130 -8.96 3.38 4.53
C PHE A 130 -9.03 4.27 3.29
N ALA A 131 -8.06 4.11 2.41
CA ALA A 131 -8.05 4.74 1.10
C ALA A 131 -7.53 3.74 0.07
N GLY A 132 -8.40 3.27 -0.83
CA GLY A 132 -8.08 2.27 -1.82
C GLY A 132 -9.24 1.36 -2.19
N ILE A 133 -8.90 0.14 -2.61
CA ILE A 133 -9.84 -0.91 -3.06
C ILE A 133 -9.78 -2.14 -2.16
N MET A 134 -9.60 -1.93 -0.86
CA MET A 134 -9.49 -2.98 0.15
C MET A 134 -10.81 -3.18 0.87
N PRO A 135 -11.21 -4.44 1.22
CA PRO A 135 -12.44 -4.71 1.96
C PRO A 135 -12.29 -4.39 3.45
N ALA A 136 -11.85 -3.15 3.78
CA ALA A 136 -11.61 -2.69 5.14
C ALA A 136 -12.86 -2.75 6.02
N PHE A 137 -14.03 -2.59 5.42
CA PHE A 137 -15.35 -2.68 6.06
C PHE A 137 -15.77 -4.12 6.41
N ASN A 138 -15.00 -5.14 5.99
CA ASN A 138 -15.30 -6.53 6.35
C ASN A 138 -14.56 -6.91 7.65
N PRO A 139 -15.25 -7.04 8.79
CA PRO A 139 -14.62 -7.33 10.08
C PRO A 139 -14.02 -8.74 10.18
N LYS A 140 -14.28 -9.62 9.23
CA LYS A 140 -13.59 -10.92 9.15
C LYS A 140 -12.17 -10.77 8.60
N VAL A 141 -11.89 -9.69 7.86
CA VAL A 141 -10.61 -9.44 7.21
C VAL A 141 -9.78 -8.45 8.00
N PHE A 142 -10.37 -7.34 8.39
CA PHE A 142 -9.67 -6.25 9.08
C PHE A 142 -10.32 -5.95 10.42
N GLN A 143 -9.53 -6.05 11.49
CA GLN A 143 -9.89 -5.61 12.83
C GLN A 143 -8.75 -4.79 13.44
N PRO A 144 -9.04 -3.81 14.30
CA PRO A 144 -8.01 -3.09 15.03
C PRO A 144 -7.15 -4.05 15.86
N GLY A 145 -5.84 -3.84 15.83
CA GLY A 145 -4.86 -4.63 16.56
C GLY A 145 -3.45 -4.06 16.41
N GLN A 146 -2.45 -4.92 16.57
CA GLN A 146 -1.06 -4.52 16.76
C GLN A 146 -0.12 -5.01 15.65
N VAL A 147 -0.62 -5.77 14.66
CA VAL A 147 0.20 -6.32 13.59
C VAL A 147 0.17 -5.41 12.36
N GLY A 148 1.29 -4.82 12.00
CA GLY A 148 1.45 -4.12 10.72
C GLY A 148 1.55 -5.12 9.57
N VAL A 149 0.85 -4.89 8.47
CA VAL A 149 0.92 -5.74 7.27
C VAL A 149 1.42 -4.93 6.09
N ILE A 150 2.54 -5.34 5.50
CA ILE A 150 3.07 -4.80 4.25
C ILE A 150 2.87 -5.83 3.15
N SER A 151 2.30 -5.42 2.00
CA SER A 151 2.12 -6.35 0.89
C SER A 151 2.33 -5.69 -0.47
N ARG A 152 3.00 -6.38 -1.37
CA ARG A 152 3.04 -6.03 -2.79
C ARG A 152 1.73 -6.38 -3.49
N SER A 153 1.11 -7.47 -3.09
CA SER A 153 -0.15 -7.98 -3.64
C SER A 153 -1.33 -7.65 -2.74
N GLY A 154 -2.35 -6.96 -3.26
CA GLY A 154 -3.57 -6.65 -2.53
C GLY A 154 -4.32 -7.92 -2.08
N SER A 155 -4.45 -8.91 -2.95
CA SER A 155 -5.15 -10.17 -2.65
C SER A 155 -4.41 -11.03 -1.61
N LEU A 156 -3.08 -11.13 -1.72
CA LEU A 156 -2.28 -11.88 -0.73
C LEU A 156 -2.32 -11.18 0.64
N GLY A 157 -2.17 -9.85 0.65
CA GLY A 157 -2.25 -9.08 1.88
C GLY A 157 -3.64 -9.18 2.54
N THR A 158 -4.72 -9.19 1.75
CA THR A 158 -6.08 -9.44 2.25
C THR A 158 -6.21 -10.83 2.87
N LEU A 159 -5.67 -11.86 2.21
CA LEU A 159 -5.67 -13.23 2.72
C LEU A 159 -4.92 -13.34 4.05
N VAL A 160 -3.75 -12.73 4.13
CA VAL A 160 -2.94 -12.72 5.36
C VAL A 160 -3.66 -11.95 6.48
N SER A 161 -4.28 -10.81 6.18
CA SER A 161 -5.07 -10.06 7.16
C SER A 161 -6.26 -10.87 7.67
N LEU A 162 -6.96 -11.61 6.78
CA LEU A 162 -8.01 -12.55 7.17
C LEU A 162 -7.51 -13.63 8.12
N MET A 163 -6.36 -14.26 7.82
CA MET A 163 -5.78 -15.31 8.65
C MET A 163 -5.37 -14.77 10.04
N LEU A 164 -4.77 -13.58 10.10
CA LEU A 164 -4.43 -12.92 11.37
C LEU A 164 -5.68 -12.65 12.20
N THR A 165 -6.73 -12.11 11.58
CA THR A 165 -8.00 -11.81 12.25
C THR A 165 -8.69 -13.07 12.78
N GLN A 166 -8.64 -14.19 12.04
CA GLN A 166 -9.19 -15.49 12.48
C GLN A 166 -8.48 -16.04 13.73
N GLU A 167 -7.21 -15.72 13.92
CA GLU A 167 -6.42 -16.09 15.11
C GLU A 167 -6.46 -15.00 16.21
N GLY A 168 -7.39 -14.04 16.10
CA GLY A 168 -7.59 -12.98 17.10
C GLY A 168 -6.53 -11.87 17.07
N MET A 169 -5.66 -11.87 16.07
CA MET A 169 -4.66 -10.83 15.86
C MET A 169 -5.18 -9.81 14.85
N GLY A 170 -5.50 -8.60 15.34
CA GLY A 170 -5.90 -7.49 14.47
C GLY A 170 -4.70 -6.75 13.88
N GLN A 171 -4.97 -5.85 12.95
CA GLN A 171 -3.93 -5.08 12.28
C GLN A 171 -3.86 -3.65 12.83
N SER A 172 -2.63 -3.14 13.03
CA SER A 172 -2.36 -1.73 13.32
C SER A 172 -2.51 -0.87 12.06
N ALA A 173 -1.99 -1.38 10.95
CA ALA A 173 -2.14 -0.82 9.62
C ALA A 173 -1.87 -1.87 8.54
N PHE A 174 -2.51 -1.69 7.38
CA PHE A 174 -2.17 -2.40 6.15
C PHE A 174 -1.56 -1.41 5.16
N TYR A 175 -0.42 -1.78 4.58
CA TYR A 175 0.33 -0.97 3.64
C TYR A 175 0.53 -1.71 2.31
N GLY A 176 -0.28 -1.38 1.31
CA GLY A 176 -0.12 -1.92 -0.04
C GLY A 176 0.95 -1.12 -0.81
N VAL A 177 2.16 -1.63 -0.94
CA VAL A 177 3.24 -0.89 -1.61
C VAL A 177 3.09 -0.88 -3.14
N GLY A 178 2.48 -1.92 -3.72
CA GLY A 178 2.26 -2.06 -5.15
C GLY A 178 3.09 -3.16 -5.81
N GLY A 179 2.57 -3.66 -6.94
CA GLY A 179 3.15 -4.78 -7.69
C GLY A 179 3.97 -4.38 -8.92
N ASP A 180 4.08 -3.09 -9.24
CA ASP A 180 4.85 -2.62 -10.38
C ASP A 180 6.36 -2.60 -10.09
N PRO A 181 7.22 -2.65 -11.13
CA PRO A 181 8.68 -2.61 -10.95
C PRO A 181 9.18 -1.29 -10.36
N MET A 182 8.50 -0.19 -10.64
CA MET A 182 8.83 1.15 -10.18
C MET A 182 7.69 1.64 -9.27
N ILE A 183 7.91 1.55 -7.96
CA ILE A 183 6.95 2.01 -6.93
C ILE A 183 7.49 3.23 -6.20
N GLY A 184 6.61 4.08 -5.70
CA GLY A 184 6.98 5.32 -5.00
C GLY A 184 7.43 5.10 -3.57
N THR A 185 6.70 4.27 -2.81
CA THR A 185 7.08 3.89 -1.44
C THR A 185 7.59 2.46 -1.46
N THR A 186 8.84 2.27 -1.06
CA THR A 186 9.49 0.96 -1.02
C THR A 186 9.01 0.11 0.16
N THR A 187 9.25 -1.20 0.10
CA THR A 187 8.99 -2.11 1.22
C THR A 187 9.77 -1.70 2.47
N ARG A 188 11.02 -1.25 2.30
CA ARG A 188 11.84 -0.72 3.39
C ARG A 188 11.21 0.51 4.04
N GLU A 189 10.79 1.51 3.26
CA GLU A 189 10.14 2.71 3.80
C GLU A 189 8.82 2.38 4.51
N ALA A 190 8.06 1.39 4.02
CA ALA A 190 6.87 0.92 4.70
C ALA A 190 7.19 0.26 6.05
N LEU A 191 8.31 -0.50 6.14
CA LEU A 191 8.82 -1.00 7.42
C LEU A 191 9.19 0.13 8.38
N GLU A 192 9.90 1.16 7.89
CA GLU A 192 10.27 2.33 8.69
C GLU A 192 9.04 3.04 9.28
N PHE A 193 7.94 3.14 8.51
CA PHE A 193 6.70 3.74 9.01
C PHE A 193 6.01 2.91 10.09
N LEU A 194 5.99 1.59 9.92
CA LEU A 194 5.39 0.68 10.91
C LEU A 194 6.27 0.52 12.15
N ASP A 195 7.58 0.55 11.99
CA ASP A 195 8.52 0.53 13.11
C ASP A 195 8.38 1.77 14.00
N ALA A 196 8.17 2.94 13.38
CA ALA A 196 7.93 4.20 14.09
C ALA A 196 6.49 4.34 14.64
N ASP A 197 5.56 3.47 14.25
CA ASP A 197 4.18 3.55 14.74
C ASP A 197 4.04 2.87 16.11
N GLU A 198 3.68 3.63 17.14
CA GLU A 198 3.52 3.14 18.52
C GLU A 198 2.46 2.04 18.67
N ARG A 199 1.49 1.96 17.74
CA ARG A 199 0.45 0.94 17.76
C ARG A 199 0.85 -0.37 17.13
N THR A 200 1.97 -0.38 16.41
CA THR A 200 2.49 -1.57 15.76
C THR A 200 3.49 -2.25 16.69
N GLU A 201 3.24 -3.49 17.05
CA GLU A 201 4.14 -4.30 17.89
C GLU A 201 4.91 -5.36 17.09
N ALA A 202 4.32 -5.81 15.97
CA ALA A 202 4.94 -6.79 15.07
C ALA A 202 4.56 -6.51 13.62
N ILE A 203 5.35 -7.01 12.66
CA ILE A 203 5.09 -6.72 11.24
C ILE A 203 5.14 -8.01 10.42
N VAL A 204 4.15 -8.14 9.53
CA VAL A 204 4.14 -9.16 8.47
C VAL A 204 4.48 -8.53 7.13
N LEU A 205 5.49 -9.06 6.47
CA LEU A 205 5.94 -8.65 5.14
C LEU A 205 5.56 -9.71 4.10
N CYS A 206 4.65 -9.38 3.21
CA CYS A 206 4.25 -10.21 2.08
C CYS A 206 4.95 -9.72 0.81
N GLY A 207 6.07 -10.34 0.49
CA GLY A 207 6.87 -10.06 -0.70
C GLY A 207 6.62 -11.06 -1.83
N GLU A 208 7.37 -10.88 -2.90
CA GLU A 208 7.33 -11.76 -4.08
C GLU A 208 8.68 -11.78 -4.78
N ILE A 209 8.88 -12.74 -5.68
CA ILE A 209 10.07 -12.79 -6.54
C ILE A 209 10.17 -11.53 -7.43
N GLY A 210 11.38 -11.21 -7.86
CA GLY A 210 11.70 -10.05 -8.71
C GLY A 210 12.16 -8.83 -7.92
N GLY A 211 13.06 -8.05 -8.51
CA GLY A 211 13.68 -6.90 -7.87
C GLY A 211 14.47 -7.26 -6.61
N ASN A 212 14.78 -6.27 -5.79
CA ASN A 212 15.58 -6.37 -4.55
C ASN A 212 14.89 -5.75 -3.32
N ALA A 213 13.58 -5.48 -3.42
CA ALA A 213 12.86 -4.75 -2.37
C ALA A 213 12.88 -5.46 -1.00
N GLU A 214 12.84 -6.80 -0.98
CA GLU A 214 12.85 -7.57 0.25
C GLU A 214 14.27 -7.70 0.84
N GLU A 215 15.29 -7.69 0.00
CA GLU A 215 16.70 -7.63 0.43
C GLU A 215 17.00 -6.27 1.09
N GLU A 216 16.56 -5.16 0.50
CA GLU A 216 16.68 -3.81 1.09
C GLU A 216 15.86 -3.68 2.39
N ALA A 217 14.69 -4.31 2.44
CA ALA A 217 13.87 -4.38 3.64
C ALA A 217 14.57 -5.18 4.75
N ALA A 218 15.23 -6.31 4.40
CA ALA A 218 16.00 -7.12 5.33
C ALA A 218 17.16 -6.35 5.96
N ASP A 219 17.82 -5.47 5.20
CA ASP A 219 18.90 -4.64 5.74
C ASP A 219 18.40 -3.68 6.84
N TYR A 220 17.19 -3.15 6.70
CA TYR A 220 16.57 -2.34 7.75
C TYR A 220 16.06 -3.20 8.90
N ALA A 221 15.37 -4.30 8.62
CA ALA A 221 14.79 -5.20 9.63
C ALA A 221 15.84 -5.67 10.66
N ARG A 222 17.11 -5.82 10.26
CA ARG A 222 18.23 -6.17 11.15
C ARG A 222 18.44 -5.17 12.29
N THR A 223 18.01 -3.92 12.12
CA THR A 223 18.16 -2.84 13.11
C THR A 223 16.92 -2.63 13.97
N MET A 224 15.80 -3.28 13.61
CA MET A 224 14.53 -3.14 14.29
C MET A 224 14.49 -3.92 15.59
N LYS A 225 13.68 -3.42 16.53
CA LYS A 225 13.33 -4.17 17.77
C LYS A 225 12.03 -4.94 17.61
N LYS A 226 11.10 -4.45 16.77
CA LYS A 226 9.83 -5.11 16.51
C LYS A 226 10.06 -6.34 15.64
N PRO A 227 9.48 -7.49 15.99
CA PRO A 227 9.64 -8.70 15.19
C PRO A 227 9.01 -8.55 13.81
N VAL A 228 9.69 -9.11 12.82
CA VAL A 228 9.22 -9.17 11.43
C VAL A 228 9.11 -10.63 11.01
N VAL A 229 7.97 -10.99 10.44
CA VAL A 229 7.76 -12.30 9.78
C VAL A 229 7.49 -12.05 8.31
N ALA A 230 8.11 -12.83 7.44
CA ALA A 230 7.95 -12.67 6.00
C ALA A 230 7.32 -13.89 5.34
N PHE A 231 6.64 -13.63 4.22
CA PHE A 231 6.26 -14.63 3.25
C PHE A 231 6.64 -14.12 1.85
N ILE A 232 7.30 -14.95 1.06
CA ILE A 232 7.73 -14.60 -0.31
C ILE A 232 6.97 -15.48 -1.31
N ALA A 233 6.10 -14.84 -2.10
CA ALA A 233 5.38 -15.54 -3.17
C ALA A 233 6.33 -15.86 -4.35
N GLY A 234 6.04 -16.96 -5.04
CA GLY A 234 6.77 -17.35 -6.25
C GLY A 234 7.85 -18.41 -6.06
N ARG A 235 7.87 -19.15 -4.93
CA ARG A 235 8.83 -20.25 -4.67
C ARG A 235 8.92 -21.26 -5.81
N SER A 236 7.79 -21.61 -6.43
CA SER A 236 7.68 -22.57 -7.52
C SER A 236 7.67 -21.93 -8.90
N SER A 237 8.01 -20.65 -9.00
CA SER A 237 8.00 -19.92 -10.28
C SER A 237 9.10 -20.45 -11.21
N PRO A 238 8.77 -20.80 -12.46
CA PRO A 238 9.78 -21.14 -13.45
C PRO A 238 10.70 -19.95 -13.75
N PRO A 239 12.02 -20.16 -13.94
CA PRO A 239 12.94 -19.10 -14.29
C PRO A 239 12.49 -18.31 -15.53
N GLY A 240 12.63 -16.98 -15.49
CA GLY A 240 12.31 -16.09 -16.59
C GLY A 240 10.83 -15.88 -16.92
N LYS A 241 9.91 -16.50 -16.14
CA LYS A 241 8.47 -16.25 -16.28
C LYS A 241 8.02 -15.14 -15.35
N LYS A 242 7.18 -14.24 -15.88
CA LYS A 242 6.45 -13.24 -15.11
C LYS A 242 5.31 -13.91 -14.35
N MET A 243 5.19 -13.65 -13.05
CA MET A 243 4.20 -14.25 -12.16
C MET A 243 3.20 -13.22 -11.65
N GLY A 244 2.15 -12.94 -12.44
CA GLY A 244 1.11 -11.98 -12.09
C GLY A 244 1.55 -10.53 -12.26
N HIS A 245 2.19 -9.95 -11.26
CA HIS A 245 2.63 -8.55 -11.29
C HIS A 245 3.76 -8.28 -12.31
N ALA A 246 3.80 -7.05 -12.82
CA ALA A 246 4.84 -6.64 -13.76
C ALA A 246 6.25 -6.72 -13.16
N GLY A 247 6.38 -6.49 -11.84
CA GLY A 247 7.63 -6.60 -11.10
C GLY A 247 8.03 -8.02 -10.68
N ALA A 248 7.11 -9.00 -10.77
CA ALA A 248 7.35 -10.37 -10.35
C ALA A 248 8.03 -11.22 -11.43
N ILE A 249 9.26 -10.84 -11.79
CA ILE A 249 10.09 -11.55 -12.77
C ILE A 249 11.53 -11.65 -12.28
N VAL A 250 12.11 -12.84 -12.32
CA VAL A 250 13.53 -13.07 -12.01
C VAL A 250 14.34 -12.88 -13.30
N SER A 251 15.26 -11.93 -13.29
CA SER A 251 16.17 -11.66 -14.39
C SER A 251 17.62 -11.55 -13.90
N GLY A 252 18.57 -12.05 -14.69
CA GLY A 252 20.00 -11.94 -14.36
C GLY A 252 20.43 -12.63 -13.05
N GLY A 253 19.68 -13.63 -12.58
CA GLY A 253 20.03 -14.41 -11.37
C GLY A 253 19.85 -13.65 -10.06
N LYS A 254 19.16 -12.50 -10.05
CA LYS A 254 18.86 -11.71 -8.85
C LYS A 254 17.35 -11.66 -8.59
N GLY A 255 16.97 -11.51 -7.33
CA GLY A 255 15.59 -11.39 -6.92
C GLY A 255 14.80 -12.71 -6.97
N ASP A 256 15.48 -13.85 -6.95
CA ASP A 256 14.84 -15.14 -6.80
C ASP A 256 14.38 -15.39 -5.35
N TYR A 257 13.52 -16.39 -5.18
CA TYR A 257 13.01 -16.77 -3.86
C TYR A 257 14.14 -17.09 -2.86
N ALA A 258 15.18 -17.80 -3.30
CA ALA A 258 16.24 -18.25 -2.42
C ALA A 258 17.14 -17.10 -1.94
N SER A 259 17.42 -16.12 -2.81
CA SER A 259 18.20 -14.92 -2.42
C SER A 259 17.45 -14.07 -1.40
N LYS A 260 16.15 -13.82 -1.65
CA LYS A 260 15.30 -13.05 -0.73
C LYS A 260 15.16 -13.74 0.63
N ARG A 261 14.87 -15.05 0.63
CA ARG A 261 14.77 -15.83 1.86
C ARG A 261 16.06 -15.77 2.67
N ARG A 262 17.21 -16.01 2.04
CA ARG A 262 18.53 -15.94 2.74
C ARG A 262 18.78 -14.53 3.31
N ALA A 263 18.46 -13.48 2.60
CA ALA A 263 18.64 -12.11 3.09
C ALA A 263 17.79 -11.83 4.33
N LEU A 264 16.52 -12.22 4.30
CA LEU A 264 15.58 -12.07 5.41
C LEU A 264 16.00 -12.90 6.62
N GLU A 265 16.31 -14.20 6.43
CA GLU A 265 16.76 -15.08 7.53
C GLU A 265 18.08 -14.59 8.16
N LYS A 266 19.03 -14.09 7.35
CA LYS A 266 20.28 -13.47 7.85
C LYS A 266 20.00 -12.19 8.66
N ALA A 267 18.91 -11.52 8.40
CA ALA A 267 18.46 -10.35 9.16
C ALA A 267 17.69 -10.71 10.45
N GLY A 268 17.50 -11.99 10.75
CA GLY A 268 16.71 -12.47 11.89
C GLY A 268 15.19 -12.54 11.61
N VAL A 269 14.78 -12.35 10.37
CA VAL A 269 13.37 -12.43 9.97
C VAL A 269 12.99 -13.88 9.70
N ARG A 270 11.97 -14.40 10.39
CA ARG A 270 11.44 -15.73 10.08
C ARG A 270 10.60 -15.70 8.79
N VAL A 271 10.87 -16.65 7.90
CA VAL A 271 10.19 -16.74 6.60
C VAL A 271 9.25 -17.93 6.58
N ALA A 272 7.97 -17.68 6.46
CA ALA A 272 6.94 -18.70 6.33
C ALA A 272 7.03 -19.41 4.97
N ASP A 273 6.84 -20.71 4.94
CA ASP A 273 6.81 -21.51 3.69
C ASP A 273 5.46 -21.40 2.96
N VAL A 274 4.38 -21.21 3.73
CA VAL A 274 3.02 -21.01 3.25
C VAL A 274 2.31 -19.94 4.08
N PRO A 275 1.36 -19.19 3.51
CA PRO A 275 0.68 -18.10 4.21
C PRO A 275 0.02 -18.50 5.53
N SER A 276 -0.50 -19.72 5.63
CA SER A 276 -1.17 -20.23 6.83
C SER A 276 -0.25 -20.39 8.05
N GLN A 277 1.06 -20.38 7.87
CA GLN A 277 2.01 -20.41 9.00
C GLN A 277 2.21 -19.02 9.63
N ILE A 278 1.88 -17.94 8.92
CA ILE A 278 2.17 -16.58 9.36
C ILE A 278 1.57 -16.28 10.75
N PRO A 279 0.27 -16.57 11.03
CA PRO A 279 -0.30 -16.24 12.32
C PRO A 279 0.41 -16.97 13.49
N VAL A 280 0.78 -18.22 13.29
CA VAL A 280 1.50 -19.00 14.32
C VAL A 280 2.86 -18.38 14.59
N ILE A 281 3.64 -18.14 13.52
CA ILE A 281 4.99 -17.62 13.63
C ILE A 281 5.00 -16.23 14.27
N ILE A 282 4.14 -15.30 13.81
CA ILE A 282 4.10 -13.94 14.36
C ILE A 282 3.64 -13.93 15.82
N GLY A 283 2.70 -14.82 16.19
CA GLY A 283 2.27 -14.96 17.58
C GLY A 283 3.38 -15.50 18.50
N GLU A 284 4.26 -16.38 18.02
CA GLU A 284 5.45 -16.82 18.74
C GLU A 284 6.44 -15.68 18.93
N GLU A 285 6.74 -14.93 17.86
CA GLU A 285 7.66 -13.79 17.89
C GLU A 285 7.17 -12.66 18.83
N MET A 286 5.88 -12.36 18.83
CA MET A 286 5.30 -11.35 19.73
C MET A 286 5.43 -11.78 21.18
N ARG A 287 5.21 -13.06 21.49
CA ARG A 287 5.40 -13.58 22.88
C ARG A 287 6.86 -13.58 23.33
N ALA A 288 7.79 -13.78 22.41
CA ALA A 288 9.21 -13.76 22.71
C ALA A 288 9.75 -12.32 22.93
N ALA A 289 9.09 -11.31 22.33
CA ALA A 289 9.47 -9.91 22.47
C ALA A 289 8.83 -9.19 23.66
N ALA A 290 7.77 -9.77 24.29
CA ALA A 290 7.06 -9.25 25.45
C ALA A 290 7.79 -9.60 26.77
#